data_eefa9fb7faad3804e7ae3ab857588bb9
#
_entry.id   eefa9fb7faad3804e7ae3ab857588bb9
#
_cell.length_a   1.000
_cell.length_b   1.000
_cell.length_c   1.000
_cell.angle_alpha   90.00
_cell.angle_beta   90.00
_cell.angle_gamma   90.00
#
_symmetry.space_group_name_H-M   'P 1'
#
loop_
_entity.id
_entity.type
_entity.pdbx_description
1 polymer ?
#
loop_
_entity_poly.entity_id
_entity_poly.type
_entity_poly.pdbx_seq_one_letter_code
_entity_poly.pdbx_strand_id
1 'polypeptide(L)'
;MSILDVAGAQLYYETRGAGPVMILIPGANGDATVFESFATRLSAHYLVVSYDRRGFTRSRLDGPQDYSQRLHTDAADARCLIEHVGGGEPATVFGTSSGGVVALRLAMDHPEVIDTVVPFEPCAMRLQPDGQRWIDFFSDVYDVYRRRGIDYAMTKFRENAFPPVDHAVMRRSRSSRAPHIRANAIYWLEHELRQYTTVHFSVAALRPLAQRMIPAAGRECRGYPNHAVSQQLGRLLEREVVELPGGHVGYATHGAAFTDALLARLHQESRA
;
A
#
# COMPACT_ATOMS: atom_id res chain seq x y z
N MET A 1 3.23 -7.03 -20.46
CA MET A 1 1.93 -6.43 -20.08
C MET A 1 0.91 -7.54 -20.09
N SER A 2 0.30 -7.79 -18.95
CA SER A 2 -0.60 -8.92 -18.77
C SER A 2 -1.88 -8.48 -18.08
N ILE A 3 -2.94 -9.22 -18.33
CA ILE A 3 -4.25 -9.04 -17.70
C ILE A 3 -4.61 -10.35 -17.01
N LEU A 4 -5.09 -10.26 -15.77
CA LEU A 4 -5.66 -11.37 -15.03
C LEU A 4 -7.16 -11.10 -14.80
N ASP A 5 -8.00 -12.02 -15.27
CA ASP A 5 -9.42 -11.97 -14.95
C ASP A 5 -9.64 -12.47 -13.52
N VAL A 6 -10.32 -11.66 -12.73
CA VAL A 6 -10.72 -11.98 -11.36
C VAL A 6 -12.22 -11.71 -11.18
N ALA A 7 -12.79 -12.11 -10.06
CA ALA A 7 -14.21 -11.85 -9.80
C ALA A 7 -14.53 -10.34 -9.84
N GLY A 8 -15.30 -9.93 -10.84
CA GLY A 8 -15.77 -8.54 -11.02
C GLY A 8 -14.72 -7.53 -11.49
N ALA A 9 -13.55 -7.97 -11.99
CA ALA A 9 -12.55 -7.09 -12.57
C ALA A 9 -11.55 -7.81 -13.49
N GLN A 10 -10.85 -7.00 -14.28
CA GLN A 10 -9.66 -7.38 -15.04
C GLN A 10 -8.47 -6.61 -14.48
N LEU A 11 -7.49 -7.30 -13.92
CA LEU A 11 -6.32 -6.69 -13.31
C LEU A 11 -5.17 -6.60 -14.30
N TYR A 12 -4.69 -5.38 -14.53
CA TYR A 12 -3.44 -5.16 -15.24
C TYR A 12 -2.26 -5.40 -14.30
N TYR A 13 -1.28 -6.18 -14.74
CA TYR A 13 -0.05 -6.40 -13.98
C TYR A 13 1.18 -6.50 -14.88
N GLU A 14 2.33 -6.27 -14.27
CA GLU A 14 3.66 -6.40 -14.87
C GLU A 14 4.51 -7.30 -13.99
N THR A 15 5.38 -8.11 -14.63
CA THR A 15 6.40 -8.90 -13.93
C THR A 15 7.78 -8.48 -14.37
N ARG A 16 8.74 -8.49 -13.45
CA ARG A 16 10.16 -8.17 -13.70
C ARG A 16 11.06 -9.09 -12.88
N GLY A 17 12.15 -9.59 -13.49
CA GLY A 17 13.11 -10.44 -12.80
C GLY A 17 12.71 -11.92 -12.80
N ALA A 18 13.34 -12.66 -11.88
CA ALA A 18 13.10 -14.08 -11.66
C ALA A 18 13.42 -14.43 -10.18
N GLY A 19 12.95 -15.57 -9.69
CA GLY A 19 13.17 -16.04 -8.32
C GLY A 19 11.88 -16.04 -7.50
N PRO A 20 11.95 -15.92 -6.17
CA PRO A 20 10.78 -15.84 -5.30
C PRO A 20 9.89 -14.67 -5.67
N VAL A 21 8.57 -14.84 -5.52
CA VAL A 21 7.62 -13.77 -5.86
C VAL A 21 7.64 -12.67 -4.81
N MET A 22 7.69 -11.41 -5.27
CA MET A 22 7.39 -10.23 -4.46
C MET A 22 6.28 -9.43 -5.13
N ILE A 23 5.12 -9.28 -4.45
CA ILE A 23 4.05 -8.42 -4.95
C ILE A 23 4.11 -7.03 -4.30
N LEU A 24 3.95 -5.98 -5.14
CA LEU A 24 3.93 -4.58 -4.73
C LEU A 24 2.51 -4.03 -4.81
N ILE A 25 1.90 -3.71 -3.67
CA ILE A 25 0.53 -3.20 -3.57
C ILE A 25 0.56 -1.67 -3.42
N PRO A 26 0.11 -0.91 -4.45
CA PRO A 26 0.17 0.54 -4.41
C PRO A 26 -0.85 1.16 -3.45
N GLY A 27 -0.51 2.36 -2.96
CA GLY A 27 -1.37 3.16 -2.08
C GLY A 27 -2.52 3.86 -2.81
N ALA A 28 -2.84 5.08 -2.39
CA ALA A 28 -3.98 5.89 -2.82
C ALA A 28 -4.07 6.16 -4.33
N ASN A 29 -2.98 6.14 -5.05
CA ASN A 29 -2.96 6.29 -6.51
C ASN A 29 -3.32 5.00 -7.27
N GLY A 30 -3.26 3.84 -6.61
CA GLY A 30 -3.72 2.56 -7.15
C GLY A 30 -2.97 2.01 -8.36
N ASP A 31 -1.89 2.66 -8.78
CA ASP A 31 -1.23 2.51 -10.08
C ASP A 31 0.17 1.90 -9.89
N ALA A 32 0.51 0.88 -10.67
CA ALA A 32 1.79 0.17 -10.63
C ALA A 32 2.99 1.06 -10.96
N THR A 33 2.80 2.12 -11.74
CA THR A 33 3.91 2.98 -12.22
C THR A 33 4.65 3.68 -11.09
N VAL A 34 4.02 3.84 -9.92
CA VAL A 34 4.69 4.42 -8.74
C VAL A 34 5.87 3.60 -8.26
N PHE A 35 5.91 2.32 -8.61
CA PHE A 35 6.97 1.39 -8.24
C PHE A 35 8.01 1.13 -9.34
N GLU A 36 7.93 1.77 -10.50
CA GLU A 36 8.77 1.43 -11.66
C GLU A 36 10.26 1.31 -11.32
N SER A 37 10.84 2.34 -10.70
CA SER A 37 12.26 2.33 -10.28
C SER A 37 12.54 1.32 -9.16
N PHE A 38 11.61 1.18 -8.21
CA PHE A 38 11.71 0.25 -7.09
C PHE A 38 11.64 -1.21 -7.57
N ALA A 39 10.66 -1.54 -8.42
CA ALA A 39 10.50 -2.87 -9.01
C ALA A 39 11.72 -3.27 -9.86
N THR A 40 12.29 -2.32 -10.62
CA THR A 40 13.50 -2.56 -11.41
C THR A 40 14.69 -2.94 -10.53
N ARG A 41 14.84 -2.33 -9.35
CA ARG A 41 15.93 -2.68 -8.41
C ARG A 41 15.70 -4.02 -7.72
N LEU A 42 14.47 -4.28 -7.29
CA LEU A 42 14.09 -5.54 -6.65
C LEU A 42 14.20 -6.74 -7.60
N SER A 43 14.06 -6.52 -8.91
CA SER A 43 14.08 -7.60 -9.92
C SER A 43 15.40 -8.34 -10.04
N ALA A 44 16.48 -7.84 -9.43
CA ALA A 44 17.73 -8.56 -9.29
C ALA A 44 17.64 -9.73 -8.27
N HIS A 45 16.63 -9.74 -7.40
CA HIS A 45 16.49 -10.70 -6.29
C HIS A 45 15.14 -11.45 -6.30
N TYR A 46 14.12 -10.89 -6.95
CA TYR A 46 12.74 -11.38 -6.94
C TYR A 46 12.11 -11.39 -8.33
N LEU A 47 11.15 -12.27 -8.52
CA LEU A 47 10.12 -12.08 -9.54
C LEU A 47 9.12 -11.06 -9.00
N VAL A 48 9.31 -9.79 -9.37
CA VAL A 48 8.50 -8.68 -8.86
C VAL A 48 7.21 -8.56 -9.67
N VAL A 49 6.09 -8.57 -8.96
CA VAL A 49 4.75 -8.31 -9.52
C VAL A 49 4.30 -6.93 -9.08
N SER A 50 4.05 -6.02 -10.00
CA SER A 50 3.40 -4.74 -9.77
C SER A 50 2.11 -4.66 -10.58
N TYR A 51 1.04 -4.11 -10.01
CA TYR A 51 -0.28 -4.11 -10.65
C TYR A 51 -1.06 -2.83 -10.34
N ASP A 52 -2.00 -2.53 -11.23
CA ASP A 52 -3.01 -1.51 -10.96
C ASP A 52 -4.13 -2.17 -10.15
N ARG A 53 -4.48 -1.62 -8.99
CA ARG A 53 -5.60 -2.17 -8.21
C ARG A 53 -6.92 -2.02 -8.96
N ARG A 54 -7.91 -2.85 -8.66
CA ARG A 54 -9.22 -2.84 -9.34
C ARG A 54 -9.82 -1.43 -9.41
N GLY A 55 -10.29 -1.02 -10.58
CA GLY A 55 -10.87 0.29 -10.84
C GLY A 55 -9.87 1.43 -11.01
N PHE A 56 -8.57 1.15 -10.92
CA PHE A 56 -7.52 2.14 -11.16
C PHE A 56 -6.88 1.93 -12.54
N THR A 57 -6.56 3.01 -13.20
CA THR A 57 -5.80 3.17 -14.46
C THR A 57 -6.15 2.14 -15.54
N ARG A 58 -5.45 1.00 -15.60
CA ARG A 58 -5.59 -0.03 -16.64
C ARG A 58 -6.43 -1.23 -16.18
N SER A 59 -6.64 -1.36 -14.85
CA SER A 59 -7.50 -2.40 -14.30
C SER A 59 -8.97 -2.01 -14.39
N ARG A 60 -9.76 -2.80 -15.11
CA ARG A 60 -11.15 -2.49 -15.40
C ARG A 60 -12.09 -3.24 -14.47
N LEU A 61 -13.16 -2.58 -14.06
CA LEU A 61 -14.26 -3.23 -13.35
C LEU A 61 -15.17 -3.96 -14.36
N ASP A 62 -15.68 -5.11 -13.95
CA ASP A 62 -16.66 -5.91 -14.68
C ASP A 62 -17.87 -6.13 -13.78
N GLY A 63 -19.04 -5.60 -14.20
CA GLY A 63 -20.28 -5.67 -13.46
C GLY A 63 -20.37 -4.85 -12.17
N PRO A 64 -21.42 -5.06 -11.38
CA PRO A 64 -21.65 -4.37 -10.12
C PRO A 64 -20.55 -4.63 -9.09
N GLN A 65 -20.21 -3.62 -8.29
CA GLN A 65 -19.21 -3.71 -7.23
C GLN A 65 -19.85 -3.54 -5.86
N ASP A 66 -19.52 -4.40 -4.91
CA ASP A 66 -19.83 -4.19 -3.49
C ASP A 66 -18.70 -3.42 -2.81
N TYR A 67 -18.83 -2.09 -2.77
CA TYR A 67 -17.83 -1.24 -2.13
C TYR A 67 -17.78 -1.40 -0.60
N SER A 68 -18.79 -2.02 0.05
CA SER A 68 -18.71 -2.34 1.47
C SER A 68 -17.69 -3.44 1.76
N GLN A 69 -17.42 -4.32 0.78
CA GLN A 69 -16.43 -5.40 0.83
C GLN A 69 -15.10 -5.05 0.13
N ARG A 70 -14.92 -3.78 -0.24
CA ARG A 70 -13.78 -3.33 -1.04
C ARG A 70 -12.43 -3.84 -0.55
N LEU A 71 -12.15 -3.72 0.74
CA LEU A 71 -10.87 -4.13 1.31
C LEU A 71 -10.63 -5.64 1.21
N HIS A 72 -11.65 -6.46 1.46
CA HIS A 72 -11.57 -7.91 1.29
C HIS A 72 -11.38 -8.30 -0.17
N THR A 73 -12.03 -7.57 -1.07
CA THR A 73 -11.92 -7.79 -2.51
C THR A 73 -10.52 -7.42 -3.02
N ASP A 74 -9.95 -6.29 -2.58
CA ASP A 74 -8.56 -5.91 -2.93
C ASP A 74 -7.55 -6.93 -2.39
N ALA A 75 -7.79 -7.52 -1.21
CA ALA A 75 -6.96 -8.59 -0.66
C ALA A 75 -7.07 -9.89 -1.49
N ALA A 76 -8.30 -10.28 -1.87
CA ALA A 76 -8.52 -11.43 -2.74
C ALA A 76 -7.89 -11.27 -4.13
N ASP A 77 -7.88 -10.06 -4.69
CA ASP A 77 -7.18 -9.75 -5.94
C ASP A 77 -5.67 -9.97 -5.83
N ALA A 78 -5.06 -9.49 -4.76
CA ALA A 78 -3.65 -9.70 -4.51
C ALA A 78 -3.32 -11.18 -4.34
N ARG A 79 -4.19 -11.97 -3.67
CA ARG A 79 -4.08 -13.41 -3.58
C ARG A 79 -4.10 -14.05 -4.97
N CYS A 80 -5.10 -13.72 -5.81
CA CYS A 80 -5.20 -14.27 -7.17
C CYS A 80 -3.94 -13.99 -8.00
N LEU A 81 -3.33 -12.81 -7.87
CA LEU A 81 -2.08 -12.47 -8.55
C LEU A 81 -0.91 -13.31 -8.04
N ILE A 82 -0.80 -13.51 -6.71
CA ILE A 82 0.26 -14.35 -6.11
C ILE A 82 0.12 -15.80 -6.62
N GLU A 83 -1.07 -16.37 -6.54
CA GLU A 83 -1.34 -17.74 -7.00
C GLU A 83 -1.05 -17.92 -8.50
N HIS A 84 -1.47 -16.93 -9.31
CA HIS A 84 -1.29 -16.97 -10.76
C HIS A 84 0.17 -16.88 -11.19
N VAL A 85 0.96 -16.00 -10.54
CA VAL A 85 2.37 -15.77 -10.93
C VAL A 85 3.30 -16.72 -10.18
N GLY A 86 3.00 -17.04 -8.92
CA GLY A 86 3.86 -17.84 -8.04
C GLY A 86 3.74 -19.34 -8.19
N GLY A 87 2.75 -19.83 -8.98
CA GLY A 87 2.58 -21.27 -9.15
C GLY A 87 2.21 -22.02 -7.87
N GLY A 88 1.64 -21.33 -6.88
CA GLY A 88 1.24 -21.88 -5.59
C GLY A 88 2.23 -21.64 -4.44
N GLU A 89 3.41 -21.09 -4.72
CA GLU A 89 4.38 -20.72 -3.67
C GLU A 89 3.97 -19.42 -2.97
N PRO A 90 4.17 -19.32 -1.64
CA PRO A 90 3.93 -18.08 -0.90
C PRO A 90 4.86 -16.94 -1.37
N ALA A 91 4.38 -15.70 -1.26
CA ALA A 91 5.09 -14.52 -1.73
C ALA A 91 5.49 -13.56 -0.60
N THR A 92 6.54 -12.78 -0.84
CA THR A 92 6.79 -11.56 -0.09
C THR A 92 5.83 -10.46 -0.57
N VAL A 93 5.15 -9.80 0.36
CA VAL A 93 4.16 -8.76 0.08
C VAL A 93 4.64 -7.42 0.60
N PHE A 94 4.86 -6.45 -0.27
CA PHE A 94 5.11 -5.05 0.11
C PHE A 94 3.87 -4.21 -0.22
N GLY A 95 3.27 -3.59 0.78
CA GLY A 95 2.13 -2.70 0.59
C GLY A 95 2.38 -1.33 1.20
N THR A 96 2.12 -0.25 0.46
CA THR A 96 2.31 1.12 0.97
C THR A 96 0.97 1.83 1.21
N SER A 97 0.82 2.56 2.33
CA SER A 97 -0.36 3.38 2.61
C SER A 97 -1.67 2.55 2.57
N SER A 98 -2.62 2.89 1.69
CA SER A 98 -3.80 2.05 1.40
C SER A 98 -3.41 0.61 1.03
N GLY A 99 -2.35 0.44 0.24
CA GLY A 99 -1.81 -0.89 -0.09
C GLY A 99 -1.24 -1.63 1.12
N GLY A 100 -0.73 -0.90 2.13
CA GLY A 100 -0.34 -1.47 3.42
C GLY A 100 -1.54 -2.00 4.22
N VAL A 101 -2.70 -1.33 4.11
CA VAL A 101 -3.97 -1.82 4.68
C VAL A 101 -4.43 -3.09 3.97
N VAL A 102 -4.31 -3.12 2.63
CA VAL A 102 -4.60 -4.32 1.82
C VAL A 102 -3.66 -5.48 2.18
N ALA A 103 -2.37 -5.21 2.35
CA ALA A 103 -1.39 -6.22 2.75
C ALA A 103 -1.69 -6.83 4.13
N LEU A 104 -2.10 -6.01 5.11
CA LEU A 104 -2.57 -6.49 6.42
C LEU A 104 -3.84 -7.34 6.29
N ARG A 105 -4.78 -6.93 5.44
CA ARG A 105 -6.01 -7.69 5.20
C ARG A 105 -5.71 -9.02 4.50
N LEU A 106 -4.86 -9.00 3.49
CA LEU A 106 -4.40 -10.20 2.79
C LEU A 106 -3.77 -11.20 3.76
N ALA A 107 -2.88 -10.74 4.63
CA ALA A 107 -2.22 -11.59 5.61
C ALA A 107 -3.20 -12.24 6.60
N MET A 108 -4.30 -11.55 6.95
CA MET A 108 -5.33 -12.09 7.84
C MET A 108 -6.27 -13.06 7.14
N ASP A 109 -6.68 -12.75 5.91
CA ASP A 109 -7.69 -13.54 5.18
C ASP A 109 -7.07 -14.74 4.45
N HIS A 110 -5.79 -14.62 4.03
CA HIS A 110 -5.08 -15.58 3.19
C HIS A 110 -3.63 -15.78 3.65
N PRO A 111 -3.39 -16.20 4.91
CA PRO A 111 -2.03 -16.38 5.43
C PRO A 111 -1.22 -17.45 4.70
N GLU A 112 -1.89 -18.35 3.99
CA GLU A 112 -1.27 -19.43 3.21
C GLU A 112 -0.46 -18.95 2.02
N VAL A 113 -0.82 -17.80 1.44
CA VAL A 113 -0.09 -17.23 0.28
C VAL A 113 1.01 -16.25 0.68
N ILE A 114 1.26 -16.08 1.98
CA ILE A 114 2.23 -15.11 2.51
C ILE A 114 3.46 -15.84 3.05
N ASP A 115 4.64 -15.50 2.54
CA ASP A 115 5.92 -15.76 3.18
C ASP A 115 6.26 -14.64 4.17
N THR A 116 6.37 -13.43 3.67
CA THR A 116 6.68 -12.23 4.46
C THR A 116 5.78 -11.08 4.04
N VAL A 117 5.30 -10.27 4.99
CA VAL A 117 4.53 -9.06 4.71
C VAL A 117 5.21 -7.81 5.28
N VAL A 118 5.36 -6.80 4.43
CA VAL A 118 5.94 -5.49 4.76
C VAL A 118 4.85 -4.42 4.61
N PRO A 119 4.05 -4.14 5.65
CA PRO A 119 3.10 -3.04 5.64
C PRO A 119 3.87 -1.73 5.87
N PHE A 120 4.19 -1.02 4.78
CA PHE A 120 4.89 0.26 4.81
C PHE A 120 3.90 1.41 5.01
N GLU A 121 3.95 2.01 6.19
CA GLU A 121 3.10 3.14 6.57
C GLU A 121 1.60 2.96 6.26
N PRO A 122 0.97 1.88 6.73
CA PRO A 122 -0.45 1.63 6.46
C PRO A 122 -1.32 2.74 7.07
N CYS A 123 -2.36 3.15 6.33
CA CYS A 123 -3.26 4.21 6.80
C CYS A 123 -4.39 3.72 7.76
N ALA A 124 -4.15 2.66 8.52
CA ALA A 124 -5.11 2.07 9.46
C ALA A 124 -5.15 2.88 10.78
N MET A 125 -5.79 4.04 10.76
CA MET A 125 -5.70 5.02 11.84
C MET A 125 -6.17 4.51 13.21
N ARG A 126 -7.12 3.56 13.26
CA ARG A 126 -7.59 2.98 14.53
C ARG A 126 -6.51 2.19 15.30
N LEU A 127 -5.40 1.84 14.67
CA LEU A 127 -4.30 1.17 15.36
C LEU A 127 -3.51 2.11 16.29
N GLN A 128 -3.53 3.42 16.06
CA GLN A 128 -2.77 4.37 16.87
C GLN A 128 -3.64 5.09 17.92
N PRO A 129 -3.07 5.55 19.04
CA PRO A 129 -3.81 6.21 20.11
C PRO A 129 -4.62 7.44 19.66
N ASP A 130 -4.03 8.28 18.81
CA ASP A 130 -4.67 9.50 18.26
C ASP A 130 -5.50 9.23 17.01
N GLY A 131 -5.87 7.98 16.77
CA GLY A 131 -6.50 7.53 15.52
C GLY A 131 -7.79 8.28 15.19
N GLN A 132 -8.62 8.61 16.19
CA GLN A 132 -9.87 9.33 15.96
C GLN A 132 -9.63 10.72 15.35
N ARG A 133 -8.64 11.48 15.85
CA ARG A 133 -8.26 12.78 15.29
C ARG A 133 -7.93 12.68 13.78
N TRP A 134 -7.22 11.62 13.39
CA TRP A 134 -6.84 11.43 12.00
C TRP A 134 -7.99 10.91 11.15
N ILE A 135 -8.87 10.10 11.69
CA ILE A 135 -10.13 9.70 11.05
C ILE A 135 -10.99 10.93 10.74
N ASP A 136 -11.13 11.85 11.70
CA ASP A 136 -11.86 13.10 11.53
C ASP A 136 -11.21 13.99 10.47
N PHE A 137 -9.86 14.07 10.46
CA PHE A 137 -9.11 14.77 9.42
C PHE A 137 -9.36 14.20 8.03
N PHE A 138 -9.31 12.88 7.84
CA PHE A 138 -9.57 12.25 6.54
C PHE A 138 -11.03 12.37 6.11
N SER A 139 -11.96 12.37 7.05
CA SER A 139 -13.36 12.68 6.79
C SER A 139 -13.51 14.12 6.28
N ASP A 140 -12.83 15.07 6.91
CA ASP A 140 -12.85 16.48 6.45
C ASP A 140 -12.12 16.67 5.10
N VAL A 141 -11.09 15.88 4.77
CA VAL A 141 -10.53 15.84 3.40
C VAL A 141 -11.59 15.45 2.37
N TYR A 142 -12.41 14.43 2.67
CA TYR A 142 -13.52 14.04 1.81
C TYR A 142 -14.56 15.15 1.68
N ASP A 143 -14.94 15.80 2.79
CA ASP A 143 -15.88 16.92 2.80
C ASP A 143 -15.37 18.13 1.99
N VAL A 144 -14.08 18.42 2.05
CA VAL A 144 -13.44 19.44 1.21
C VAL A 144 -13.54 19.04 -0.26
N TYR A 145 -13.31 17.76 -0.59
CA TYR A 145 -13.49 17.26 -1.95
C TYR A 145 -14.92 17.51 -2.45
N ARG A 146 -15.93 17.17 -1.65
CA ARG A 146 -17.35 17.35 -2.02
C ARG A 146 -17.75 18.82 -2.17
N ARG A 147 -17.19 19.69 -1.34
CA ARG A 147 -17.57 21.13 -1.33
C ARG A 147 -16.73 22.00 -2.25
N ARG A 148 -15.45 21.71 -2.42
CA ARG A 148 -14.49 22.58 -3.08
C ARG A 148 -13.74 21.92 -4.25
N GLY A 149 -13.94 20.63 -4.44
CA GLY A 149 -13.29 19.85 -5.50
C GLY A 149 -11.97 19.20 -5.09
N ILE A 150 -11.48 18.36 -6.00
CA ILE A 150 -10.38 17.45 -5.77
C ILE A 150 -9.04 18.17 -5.46
N ASP A 151 -8.76 19.31 -6.09
CA ASP A 151 -7.46 19.97 -5.95
C ASP A 151 -7.26 20.53 -4.53
N TYR A 152 -8.32 21.08 -3.94
CA TYR A 152 -8.32 21.55 -2.55
C TYR A 152 -8.17 20.37 -1.58
N ALA A 153 -8.93 19.30 -1.78
CA ALA A 153 -8.88 18.12 -0.93
C ALA A 153 -7.48 17.49 -0.91
N MET A 154 -6.91 17.30 -2.10
CA MET A 154 -5.61 16.66 -2.18
C MET A 154 -4.46 17.57 -1.75
N THR A 155 -4.61 18.87 -1.85
CA THR A 155 -3.65 19.81 -1.25
C THR A 155 -3.69 19.70 0.26
N LYS A 156 -4.89 19.74 0.86
CA LYS A 156 -5.07 19.52 2.30
C LYS A 156 -4.49 18.19 2.75
N PHE A 157 -4.81 17.09 2.06
CA PHE A 157 -4.29 15.77 2.33
C PHE A 157 -2.77 15.74 2.35
N ARG A 158 -2.12 16.19 1.26
CA ARG A 158 -0.66 16.18 1.11
C ARG A 158 0.04 17.00 2.18
N GLU A 159 -0.43 18.23 2.42
CA GLU A 159 0.29 19.19 3.25
C GLU A 159 0.17 18.93 4.75
N ASN A 160 -0.81 18.14 5.16
CA ASN A 160 -1.02 17.85 6.59
C ASN A 160 -0.70 16.41 6.99
N ALA A 161 -0.78 15.45 6.06
CA ALA A 161 -0.58 14.04 6.39
C ALA A 161 0.84 13.53 6.05
N PHE A 162 1.68 14.32 5.32
CA PHE A 162 2.98 13.88 4.84
C PHE A 162 4.06 14.96 5.00
N PRO A 163 5.35 14.54 5.15
CA PRO A 163 6.46 15.47 5.27
C PRO A 163 6.73 16.22 3.95
N PRO A 164 7.30 17.45 4.02
CA PRO A 164 7.58 18.27 2.85
C PRO A 164 8.42 17.61 1.76
N VAL A 165 9.31 16.67 2.12
CA VAL A 165 10.15 15.91 1.19
C VAL A 165 9.33 15.14 0.17
N ASP A 166 8.15 14.65 0.53
CA ASP A 166 7.26 13.89 -0.34
C ASP A 166 6.41 14.79 -1.25
N HIS A 167 6.21 16.06 -0.87
CA HIS A 167 5.26 16.94 -1.56
C HIS A 167 5.57 17.15 -3.05
N ALA A 168 6.85 17.22 -3.42
CA ALA A 168 7.26 17.43 -4.81
C ALA A 168 6.88 16.25 -5.70
N VAL A 169 7.14 15.02 -5.26
CA VAL A 169 6.77 13.79 -5.99
C VAL A 169 5.26 13.62 -6.04
N MET A 170 4.58 13.82 -4.92
CA MET A 170 3.11 13.74 -4.84
C MET A 170 2.42 14.82 -5.71
N ARG A 171 3.04 15.98 -5.94
CA ARG A 171 2.56 16.99 -6.89
C ARG A 171 2.81 16.59 -8.34
N ARG A 172 3.99 16.05 -8.66
CA ARG A 172 4.35 15.65 -10.03
C ARG A 172 3.40 14.58 -10.57
N SER A 173 3.13 13.57 -9.79
CA SER A 173 2.16 12.52 -10.17
C SER A 173 0.76 13.08 -10.46
N ARG A 174 0.44 14.31 -10.02
CA ARG A 174 -0.84 14.97 -10.21
C ARG A 174 -0.84 16.09 -11.25
N SER A 175 0.31 16.74 -11.45
CA SER A 175 0.48 17.76 -12.48
C SER A 175 0.57 17.17 -13.89
N SER A 176 0.74 15.84 -14.00
CA SER A 176 0.65 15.17 -15.28
C SER A 176 -0.77 15.39 -15.83
N ARG A 177 -0.86 15.80 -17.10
CA ARG A 177 -2.14 15.97 -17.80
C ARG A 177 -2.84 14.65 -18.13
N ALA A 178 -2.36 13.55 -17.57
CA ALA A 178 -2.93 12.22 -17.80
C ALA A 178 -4.30 12.09 -17.11
N PRO A 179 -5.38 11.87 -17.85
CA PRO A 179 -6.74 11.83 -17.30
C PRO A 179 -6.93 10.79 -16.19
N HIS A 180 -6.20 9.66 -16.26
CA HIS A 180 -6.29 8.58 -15.28
C HIS A 180 -5.86 9.01 -13.87
N ILE A 181 -4.90 9.93 -13.71
CA ILE A 181 -4.45 10.39 -12.38
C ILE A 181 -5.58 11.08 -11.62
N ARG A 182 -6.36 11.91 -12.31
CA ARG A 182 -7.53 12.54 -11.70
C ARG A 182 -8.64 11.52 -11.40
N ALA A 183 -8.88 10.59 -12.33
CA ALA A 183 -9.84 9.51 -12.13
C ALA A 183 -9.48 8.63 -10.95
N ASN A 184 -8.22 8.22 -10.82
CA ASN A 184 -7.71 7.45 -9.69
C ASN A 184 -7.93 8.18 -8.36
N ALA A 185 -7.61 9.46 -8.29
CA ALA A 185 -7.79 10.23 -7.06
C ALA A 185 -9.27 10.37 -6.66
N ILE A 186 -10.18 10.53 -7.64
CA ILE A 186 -11.63 10.54 -7.40
C ILE A 186 -12.07 9.16 -6.88
N TYR A 187 -11.67 8.09 -7.55
CA TYR A 187 -12.03 6.73 -7.18
C TYR A 187 -11.56 6.38 -5.75
N TRP A 188 -10.33 6.76 -5.39
CA TRP A 188 -9.81 6.60 -4.04
C TRP A 188 -10.61 7.41 -3.01
N LEU A 189 -10.91 8.71 -3.28
CA LEU A 189 -11.70 9.55 -2.38
C LEU A 189 -13.09 8.97 -2.12
N GLU A 190 -13.76 8.49 -3.18
CA GLU A 190 -15.14 7.98 -3.06
C GLU A 190 -15.21 6.61 -2.37
N HIS A 191 -14.26 5.71 -2.62
CA HIS A 191 -14.40 4.30 -2.28
C HIS A 191 -13.40 3.78 -1.25
N GLU A 192 -12.33 4.50 -0.94
CA GLU A 192 -11.27 3.99 -0.06
C GLU A 192 -10.95 4.88 1.12
N LEU A 193 -10.78 6.20 0.92
CA LEU A 193 -10.22 7.09 1.94
C LEU A 193 -10.87 6.89 3.31
N ARG A 194 -12.18 6.98 3.41
CA ARG A 194 -12.91 6.86 4.68
C ARG A 194 -12.98 5.42 5.18
N GLN A 195 -13.06 4.44 4.28
CA GLN A 195 -13.17 3.03 4.65
C GLN A 195 -11.82 2.50 5.20
N TYR A 196 -10.72 2.74 4.49
CA TYR A 196 -9.42 2.17 4.86
C TYR A 196 -8.82 2.84 6.09
N THR A 197 -9.04 4.15 6.27
CA THR A 197 -8.57 4.86 7.47
C THR A 197 -9.34 4.48 8.73
N THR A 198 -10.57 3.99 8.60
CA THR A 198 -11.42 3.57 9.72
C THR A 198 -11.41 2.07 9.99
N VAL A 199 -10.65 1.28 9.21
CA VAL A 199 -10.62 -0.17 9.37
C VAL A 199 -10.16 -0.55 10.79
N HIS A 200 -10.82 -1.57 11.34
CA HIS A 200 -10.43 -2.19 12.59
C HIS A 200 -9.69 -3.51 12.31
N PHE A 201 -8.44 -3.58 12.75
CA PHE A 201 -7.67 -4.82 12.76
C PHE A 201 -7.66 -5.42 14.16
N SER A 202 -8.08 -6.68 14.28
CA SER A 202 -7.94 -7.43 15.53
C SER A 202 -6.46 -7.77 15.76
N VAL A 203 -5.88 -7.26 16.84
CA VAL A 203 -4.50 -7.60 17.23
C VAL A 203 -4.37 -9.10 17.48
N ALA A 204 -5.39 -9.74 18.05
CA ALA A 204 -5.41 -11.19 18.27
C ALA A 204 -5.30 -11.97 16.95
N ALA A 205 -5.89 -11.47 15.85
CA ALA A 205 -5.79 -12.09 14.54
C ALA A 205 -4.45 -11.82 13.83
N LEU A 206 -3.81 -10.69 14.13
CA LEU A 206 -2.50 -10.34 13.56
C LEU A 206 -1.33 -11.02 14.30
N ARG A 207 -1.48 -11.31 15.58
CA ARG A 207 -0.41 -11.86 16.43
C ARG A 207 0.18 -13.19 15.93
N PRO A 208 -0.59 -14.17 15.41
CA PRO A 208 -0.03 -15.39 14.81
C PRO A 208 0.87 -15.15 13.60
N LEU A 209 0.71 -13.99 12.95
CA LEU A 209 1.46 -13.59 11.75
C LEU A 209 2.69 -12.73 12.08
N ALA A 210 2.93 -12.43 13.37
CA ALA A 210 3.96 -11.48 13.80
C ALA A 210 5.36 -11.82 13.25
N GLN A 211 5.72 -13.11 13.23
CA GLN A 211 7.03 -13.54 12.72
C GLN A 211 7.21 -13.36 11.21
N ARG A 212 6.12 -13.29 10.46
CA ARG A 212 6.12 -13.01 9.02
C ARG A 212 5.93 -11.52 8.70
N MET A 213 5.80 -10.67 9.74
CA MET A 213 5.50 -9.25 9.55
C MET A 213 6.69 -8.36 9.86
N ILE A 214 7.03 -7.49 8.92
CA ILE A 214 8.07 -6.47 9.04
C ILE A 214 7.38 -5.10 8.98
N PRO A 215 6.89 -4.55 10.10
CA PRO A 215 6.35 -3.20 10.11
C PRO A 215 7.43 -2.21 9.65
N ALA A 216 7.10 -1.34 8.70
CA ALA A 216 8.07 -0.42 8.13
C ALA A 216 7.52 1.02 8.01
N ALA A 217 8.41 2.00 8.12
CA ALA A 217 8.08 3.42 8.02
C ALA A 217 9.21 4.21 7.36
N GLY A 218 8.87 5.34 6.76
CA GLY A 218 9.86 6.30 6.26
C GLY A 218 10.49 7.09 7.42
N ARG A 219 11.81 7.16 7.42
CA ARG A 219 12.58 7.87 8.48
C ARG A 219 12.14 9.33 8.63
N GLU A 220 11.78 9.97 7.53
CA GLU A 220 11.38 11.37 7.49
C GLU A 220 9.89 11.59 7.80
N CYS A 221 9.13 10.49 7.98
CA CYS A 221 7.72 10.52 8.40
C CYS A 221 7.52 10.53 9.91
N ARG A 222 8.58 10.66 10.72
CA ARG A 222 8.45 10.79 12.18
C ARG A 222 7.57 11.99 12.53
N GLY A 223 6.55 11.75 13.37
CA GLY A 223 5.55 12.76 13.72
C GLY A 223 4.34 12.83 12.81
N TYR A 224 4.31 12.06 11.72
CA TYR A 224 3.18 11.95 10.81
C TYR A 224 2.32 10.70 11.11
N PRO A 225 1.02 10.71 10.72
CA PRO A 225 0.06 9.69 11.16
C PRO A 225 0.42 8.26 10.75
N ASN A 226 0.85 8.05 9.52
CA ASN A 226 1.13 6.70 9.02
C ASN A 226 2.37 6.09 9.69
N HIS A 227 3.38 6.90 10.00
CA HIS A 227 4.53 6.47 10.81
C HIS A 227 4.09 6.01 12.20
N ALA A 228 3.19 6.78 12.85
CA ALA A 228 2.65 6.42 14.15
C ALA A 228 1.88 5.08 14.12
N VAL A 229 1.16 4.79 13.02
CA VAL A 229 0.51 3.49 12.82
C VAL A 229 1.55 2.37 12.73
N SER A 230 2.63 2.53 11.96
CA SER A 230 3.69 1.51 11.87
C SER A 230 4.36 1.28 13.23
N GLN A 231 4.65 2.34 14.00
CA GLN A 231 5.21 2.23 15.34
C GLN A 231 4.27 1.48 16.29
N GLN A 232 2.98 1.77 16.24
CA GLN A 232 2.01 1.08 17.07
C GLN A 232 1.83 -0.38 16.65
N LEU A 233 1.83 -0.67 15.36
CA LEU A 233 1.79 -2.04 14.85
C LEU A 233 3.01 -2.85 15.36
N GLY A 234 4.20 -2.26 15.29
CA GLY A 234 5.41 -2.87 15.86
C GLY A 234 5.28 -3.20 17.35
N ARG A 235 4.75 -2.25 18.15
CA ARG A 235 4.51 -2.48 19.60
C ARG A 235 3.50 -3.60 19.85
N LEU A 236 2.37 -3.60 19.13
CA LEU A 236 1.30 -4.59 19.30
C LEU A 236 1.72 -6.01 18.93
N LEU A 237 2.66 -6.14 18.00
CA LEU A 237 3.19 -7.42 17.51
C LEU A 237 4.55 -7.79 18.13
N GLU A 238 5.09 -6.92 18.98
CA GLU A 238 6.43 -7.11 19.58
C GLU A 238 7.52 -7.27 18.50
N ARG A 239 7.39 -6.46 17.41
CA ARG A 239 8.32 -6.44 16.28
C ARG A 239 8.99 -5.08 16.18
N GLU A 240 10.27 -5.09 15.80
CA GLU A 240 10.99 -3.87 15.47
C GLU A 240 10.41 -3.23 14.20
N VAL A 241 10.22 -1.91 14.21
CA VAL A 241 9.83 -1.16 13.02
C VAL A 241 11.06 -0.78 12.22
N VAL A 242 11.09 -1.19 10.96
CA VAL A 242 12.20 -0.86 10.05
C VAL A 242 12.01 0.55 9.53
N GLU A 243 12.92 1.46 9.89
CA GLU A 243 12.94 2.81 9.35
C GLU A 243 13.73 2.89 8.06
N LEU A 244 13.02 2.99 6.93
CA LEU A 244 13.60 3.07 5.60
C LEU A 244 13.94 4.52 5.20
N PRO A 245 14.96 4.76 4.36
CA PRO A 245 15.33 6.10 3.89
C PRO A 245 14.19 6.82 3.16
N GLY A 246 14.07 8.14 3.41
CA GLY A 246 13.04 8.98 2.82
C GLY A 246 11.75 9.03 3.63
N GLY A 247 10.72 9.64 3.04
CA GLY A 247 9.39 9.78 3.61
C GLY A 247 8.43 8.68 3.16
N HIS A 248 7.15 9.03 3.08
CA HIS A 248 6.04 8.13 2.69
C HIS A 248 6.18 7.55 1.27
N VAL A 249 6.83 8.27 0.39
CA VAL A 249 7.19 7.82 -0.97
C VAL A 249 8.70 7.60 -1.13
N GLY A 250 9.38 7.16 -0.06
CA GLY A 250 10.81 6.91 -0.01
C GLY A 250 11.30 5.96 -1.12
N TYR A 251 10.50 4.98 -1.50
CA TYR A 251 10.77 4.07 -2.63
C TYR A 251 10.93 4.80 -3.98
N ALA A 252 10.36 6.01 -4.12
CA ALA A 252 10.48 6.85 -5.31
C ALA A 252 11.53 7.96 -5.14
N THR A 253 11.69 8.53 -3.93
CA THR A 253 12.60 9.66 -3.66
C THR A 253 14.02 9.21 -3.33
N HIS A 254 14.17 8.05 -2.68
CA HIS A 254 15.44 7.48 -2.20
C HIS A 254 15.66 6.05 -2.73
N GLY A 255 15.16 5.75 -3.92
CA GLY A 255 14.98 4.40 -4.48
C GLY A 255 16.14 3.42 -4.23
N ALA A 256 17.42 3.81 -4.43
CA ALA A 256 18.56 2.94 -4.18
C ALA A 256 18.69 2.60 -2.69
N ALA A 257 18.89 3.60 -1.85
CA ALA A 257 19.09 3.41 -0.41
C ALA A 257 17.88 2.76 0.27
N PHE A 258 16.66 3.07 -0.20
CA PHE A 258 15.43 2.44 0.28
C PHE A 258 15.41 0.94 -0.04
N THR A 259 15.74 0.58 -1.29
CA THR A 259 15.78 -0.83 -1.72
C THR A 259 16.84 -1.62 -0.97
N ASP A 260 18.04 -1.08 -0.87
CA ASP A 260 19.16 -1.75 -0.18
C ASP A 260 18.84 -2.01 1.30
N ALA A 261 18.24 -1.02 2.00
CA ALA A 261 17.82 -1.17 3.39
C ALA A 261 16.72 -2.22 3.55
N LEU A 262 15.73 -2.24 2.66
CA LEU A 262 14.66 -3.24 2.69
C LEU A 262 15.21 -4.64 2.43
N LEU A 263 16.06 -4.82 1.41
CA LEU A 263 16.66 -6.12 1.08
C LEU A 263 17.53 -6.64 2.22
N ALA A 264 18.33 -5.78 2.86
CA ALA A 264 19.12 -6.16 4.03
C ALA A 264 18.25 -6.73 5.15
N ARG A 265 17.09 -6.12 5.41
CA ARG A 265 16.15 -6.60 6.42
C ARG A 265 15.48 -7.92 6.02
N LEU A 266 15.02 -8.04 4.78
CA LEU A 266 14.42 -9.28 4.27
C LEU A 266 15.38 -10.46 4.38
N HIS A 267 16.67 -10.26 4.04
CA HIS A 267 17.70 -11.30 4.17
C HIS A 267 18.01 -11.69 5.64
N GLN A 268 17.85 -10.78 6.59
CA GLN A 268 18.00 -11.09 8.01
C GLN A 268 16.86 -11.99 8.51
N GLU A 269 15.61 -11.70 8.14
CA GLU A 269 14.45 -12.51 8.51
C GLU A 269 14.50 -13.92 7.91
N SER A 270 14.97 -14.06 6.67
CA SER A 270 15.11 -15.38 6.01
C SER A 270 16.16 -16.30 6.65
N ARG A 271 17.02 -15.78 7.54
CA ARG A 271 18.08 -16.54 8.22
C ARG A 271 17.76 -16.83 9.69
N ALA A 272 16.73 -16.22 10.24
CA ALA A 272 16.30 -16.36 11.63
C ALA A 272 15.26 -17.47 11.79
#